data_89a387b775006e83a944d273d1068995
#
_entry.id   89a387b775006e83a944d273d1068995
#
_cell.length_a   1.000
_cell.length_b   1.000
_cell.length_c   1.000
_cell.angle_alpha   90.00
_cell.angle_beta   90.00
_cell.angle_gamma   90.00
#
_symmetry.space_group_name_H-M   'P 1'
#
loop_
_entity.id
_entity.type
_entity.pdbx_description
1 polymer ?
#
loop_
_entity_poly.entity_id
_entity_poly.type
_entity_poly.pdbx_seq_one_letter_code
_entity_poly.pdbx_strand_id
1 'polypeptide(L)'
;MAIGDVVVTVSGEHRPIRWIGHRAYTGRFANANPDVLPICFKAGSLADGTPARDLWVSPKHAMFLDGCLIPAVHLVNGVTITTAERVDSVEYWHVELDRHDVLLAEGAPSESFVDDHSRGMFHNAHTFAQLYPDTPPQEAIYCAPRVESGYVLEAARRRLAERAGLPVPAARVFGPLRGSIDRCDTDAQGGVTVVGWAQDLAHPDGPVCLDVVIDGTVVAQAFAERYRADLEGIGIGDGRHAFSLTLPEALTQHGPHTIEVRRSADGAPIAAALQVAAPERHAA
;
A
#
# COMPACT_ATOMS: atom_id res chain seq x y z
N MET A 1 -10.95 20.96 13.33
CA MET A 1 -10.23 20.76 12.07
C MET A 1 -11.19 21.13 10.95
N ALA A 2 -10.77 22.01 10.04
CA ALA A 2 -11.59 22.55 8.96
C ALA A 2 -10.78 22.58 7.64
N ILE A 3 -11.47 22.74 6.51
CA ILE A 3 -10.82 22.97 5.22
C ILE A 3 -10.02 24.26 5.31
N GLY A 4 -8.76 24.22 4.85
CA GLY A 4 -7.81 25.33 4.96
C GLY A 4 -6.94 25.30 6.22
N ASP A 5 -7.29 24.52 7.26
CA ASP A 5 -6.39 24.31 8.38
C ASP A 5 -5.10 23.64 7.90
N VAL A 6 -3.96 24.03 8.47
CA VAL A 6 -2.65 23.47 8.11
C VAL A 6 -2.36 22.27 9.02
N VAL A 7 -2.03 21.14 8.40
CA VAL A 7 -1.57 19.91 9.06
C VAL A 7 -0.10 19.69 8.79
N VAL A 8 0.56 18.95 9.70
CA VAL A 8 1.96 18.54 9.54
C VAL A 8 1.99 17.10 9.09
N THR A 9 2.71 16.83 8.01
CA THR A 9 2.94 15.48 7.49
C THR A 9 4.14 14.82 8.17
N VAL A 10 4.30 13.53 8.00
CA VAL A 10 5.47 12.78 8.55
C VAL A 10 6.80 13.31 8.03
N SER A 11 6.83 13.85 6.80
CA SER A 11 8.02 14.53 6.24
C SER A 11 8.35 15.86 6.90
N GLY A 12 7.45 16.40 7.75
CA GLY A 12 7.57 17.72 8.38
C GLY A 12 7.01 18.86 7.50
N GLU A 13 6.46 18.56 6.34
CA GLU A 13 5.81 19.57 5.51
C GLU A 13 4.52 20.08 6.15
N HIS A 14 4.26 21.37 5.99
CA HIS A 14 3.02 22.03 6.40
C HIS A 14 2.08 22.16 5.21
N ARG A 15 0.93 21.48 5.27
CA ARG A 15 0.01 21.40 4.12
C ARG A 15 -1.42 21.76 4.51
N PRO A 16 -2.12 22.59 3.72
CA PRO A 16 -3.50 22.92 3.99
C PRO A 16 -4.41 21.72 3.65
N ILE A 17 -5.43 21.53 4.47
CA ILE A 17 -6.51 20.60 4.20
C ILE A 17 -7.31 21.11 3.00
N ARG A 18 -7.35 20.32 1.94
CA ARG A 18 -8.10 20.62 0.71
C ARG A 18 -9.57 20.27 0.85
N TRP A 19 -9.85 19.11 1.43
CA TRP A 19 -11.21 18.62 1.64
C TRP A 19 -11.27 17.66 2.82
N ILE A 20 -12.47 17.54 3.42
CA ILE A 20 -12.74 16.57 4.48
C ILE A 20 -13.97 15.77 4.08
N GLY A 21 -13.75 14.48 3.77
CA GLY A 21 -14.82 13.52 3.51
C GLY A 21 -15.48 13.07 4.81
N HIS A 22 -16.80 12.97 4.82
CA HIS A 22 -17.58 12.47 5.95
C HIS A 22 -18.47 11.31 5.52
N ARG A 23 -18.43 10.24 6.30
CA ARG A 23 -19.26 9.05 6.08
C ARG A 23 -19.74 8.49 7.40
N ALA A 24 -21.04 8.26 7.54
CA ALA A 24 -21.67 7.77 8.76
C ALA A 24 -22.48 6.50 8.49
N TYR A 25 -22.54 5.62 9.48
CA TYR A 25 -23.30 4.38 9.43
C TYR A 25 -24.06 4.18 10.74
N THR A 26 -25.30 3.71 10.62
CA THR A 26 -26.04 3.23 11.78
C THR A 26 -25.46 1.92 12.29
N GLY A 27 -25.56 1.69 13.60
CA GLY A 27 -25.05 0.45 14.19
C GLY A 27 -25.69 -0.81 13.60
N ARG A 28 -26.97 -0.74 13.21
CA ARG A 28 -27.62 -1.86 12.53
C ARG A 28 -26.89 -2.27 11.24
N PHE A 29 -26.48 -1.31 10.44
CA PHE A 29 -25.74 -1.57 9.20
C PHE A 29 -24.29 -1.97 9.51
N ALA A 30 -23.61 -1.21 10.37
CA ALA A 30 -22.20 -1.43 10.67
C ALA A 30 -21.96 -2.82 11.30
N ASN A 31 -22.80 -3.22 12.25
CA ASN A 31 -22.67 -4.52 12.92
C ASN A 31 -22.99 -5.73 12.03
N ALA A 32 -23.68 -5.51 10.91
CA ALA A 32 -23.95 -6.54 9.90
C ALA A 32 -22.87 -6.57 8.80
N ASN A 33 -21.93 -5.63 8.81
CA ASN A 33 -20.92 -5.49 7.75
C ASN A 33 -19.52 -5.32 8.36
N PRO A 34 -18.71 -6.39 8.45
CA PRO A 34 -17.34 -6.33 8.98
C PRO A 34 -16.43 -5.32 8.29
N ASP A 35 -16.68 -5.02 7.01
CA ASP A 35 -15.88 -4.05 6.24
C ASP A 35 -16.13 -2.59 6.67
N VAL A 36 -17.05 -2.38 7.60
CA VAL A 36 -17.40 -1.05 8.13
C VAL A 36 -17.05 -0.92 9.61
N LEU A 37 -16.91 -2.03 10.35
CA LEU A 37 -16.58 -1.97 11.78
C LEU A 37 -15.19 -1.35 11.99
N PRO A 38 -15.08 -0.33 12.87
CA PRO A 38 -13.82 0.35 13.09
C PRO A 38 -12.77 -0.55 13.74
N ILE A 39 -11.52 -0.27 13.42
CA ILE A 39 -10.35 -0.90 14.02
C ILE A 39 -9.74 0.06 15.03
N CYS A 40 -9.52 -0.45 16.24
CA CYS A 40 -8.86 0.23 17.34
C CYS A 40 -7.39 -0.12 17.38
N PHE A 41 -6.55 0.89 17.29
CA PHE A 41 -5.15 0.83 17.70
C PHE A 41 -5.07 1.38 19.13
N LYS A 42 -4.84 0.50 20.10
CA LYS A 42 -4.68 0.94 21.50
C LYS A 42 -3.44 1.83 21.66
N ALA A 43 -3.50 2.72 22.63
CA ALA A 43 -2.36 3.57 22.96
C ALA A 43 -1.07 2.74 23.06
N GLY A 44 -0.01 3.18 22.39
CA GLY A 44 1.27 2.49 22.36
C GLY A 44 1.33 1.20 21.53
N SER A 45 0.29 0.85 20.77
CA SER A 45 0.25 -0.42 20.01
C SER A 45 1.23 -0.49 18.84
N LEU A 46 1.60 0.65 18.24
CA LEU A 46 2.52 0.70 17.10
C LEU A 46 3.98 0.92 17.51
N ALA A 47 4.20 1.83 18.47
CA ALA A 47 5.51 2.14 19.04
C ALA A 47 5.32 2.74 20.44
N ASP A 48 6.39 3.04 21.17
CA ASP A 48 6.29 3.69 22.48
C ASP A 48 5.62 5.05 22.35
N GLY A 49 4.49 5.22 23.08
CA GLY A 49 3.65 6.40 22.98
C GLY A 49 2.91 6.59 21.64
N THR A 50 2.89 5.59 20.77
CA THR A 50 2.26 5.69 19.44
C THR A 50 1.25 4.53 19.21
N PRO A 51 -0.04 4.85 18.95
CA PRO A 51 -0.65 6.17 19.09
C PRO A 51 -0.63 6.66 20.55
N ALA A 52 -0.73 7.98 20.76
CA ALA A 52 -0.72 8.59 22.10
C ALA A 52 -1.99 8.25 22.90
N ARG A 53 -3.11 8.02 22.22
CA ARG A 53 -4.40 7.55 22.74
C ARG A 53 -4.96 6.50 21.80
N ASP A 54 -5.98 5.78 22.22
CA ASP A 54 -6.67 4.82 21.36
C ASP A 54 -7.15 5.51 20.07
N LEU A 55 -6.67 5.01 18.93
CA LEU A 55 -6.96 5.53 17.61
C LEU A 55 -7.92 4.58 16.89
N TRP A 56 -9.05 5.12 16.42
CA TRP A 56 -10.05 4.37 15.68
C TRP A 56 -10.04 4.78 14.21
N VAL A 57 -9.92 3.80 13.34
CA VAL A 57 -9.88 4.00 11.88
C VAL A 57 -10.81 3.05 11.16
N SER A 58 -11.17 3.36 9.91
CA SER A 58 -11.90 2.42 9.06
C SER A 58 -10.99 1.23 8.64
N PRO A 59 -11.54 0.04 8.35
CA PRO A 59 -10.75 -1.15 8.04
C PRO A 59 -9.76 -0.98 6.90
N LYS A 60 -10.14 -0.23 5.87
CA LYS A 60 -9.31 0.01 4.68
C LYS A 60 -8.39 1.24 4.79
N HIS A 61 -8.50 2.02 5.85
CA HIS A 61 -7.59 3.13 6.11
C HIS A 61 -6.20 2.59 6.40
N ALA A 62 -5.18 3.09 5.68
CA ALA A 62 -3.84 2.55 5.84
C ALA A 62 -3.00 3.32 6.87
N MET A 63 -2.29 2.55 7.67
CA MET A 63 -1.21 3.05 8.54
C MET A 63 0.10 2.98 7.76
N PHE A 64 0.94 3.99 7.92
CA PHE A 64 2.25 4.00 7.28
C PHE A 64 3.29 3.35 8.21
N LEU A 65 3.75 2.17 7.81
CA LEU A 65 4.71 1.36 8.56
C LEU A 65 5.80 0.87 7.60
N ASP A 66 7.06 0.96 8.01
CA ASP A 66 8.22 0.44 7.25
C ASP A 66 8.28 0.96 5.79
N GLY A 67 7.88 2.21 5.57
CA GLY A 67 7.87 2.82 4.24
C GLY A 67 6.67 2.44 3.37
N CYS A 68 5.70 1.70 3.90
CA CYS A 68 4.53 1.21 3.17
C CYS A 68 3.21 1.61 3.84
N LEU A 69 2.17 1.72 3.04
CA LEU A 69 0.79 1.92 3.46
C LEU A 69 0.13 0.56 3.66
N ILE A 70 -0.20 0.21 4.90
CA ILE A 70 -0.81 -1.08 5.25
C ILE A 70 -2.23 -0.84 5.78
N PRO A 71 -3.29 -1.32 5.10
CA PRO A 71 -4.66 -1.20 5.60
C PRO A 71 -4.81 -1.79 7.00
N ALA A 72 -5.52 -1.08 7.86
CA ALA A 72 -5.67 -1.42 9.29
C ALA A 72 -6.20 -2.84 9.51
N VAL A 73 -7.08 -3.32 8.65
CA VAL A 73 -7.65 -4.68 8.72
C VAL A 73 -6.56 -5.76 8.69
N HIS A 74 -5.47 -5.53 8.00
CA HIS A 74 -4.35 -6.48 7.91
C HIS A 74 -3.44 -6.47 9.13
N LEU A 75 -3.56 -5.47 10.01
CA LEU A 75 -2.74 -5.31 11.22
C LEU A 75 -3.45 -5.81 12.50
N VAL A 76 -4.71 -6.23 12.41
CA VAL A 76 -5.47 -6.74 13.55
C VAL A 76 -4.75 -7.94 14.17
N ASN A 77 -4.46 -7.86 15.47
CA ASN A 77 -3.80 -8.91 16.24
C ASN A 77 -4.67 -9.47 17.39
N GLY A 78 -5.89 -8.94 17.59
CA GLY A 78 -6.85 -9.38 18.58
C GLY A 78 -6.55 -8.93 20.02
N VAL A 79 -5.45 -8.22 20.29
CA VAL A 79 -5.04 -7.80 21.64
C VAL A 79 -4.87 -6.29 21.73
N THR A 80 -3.95 -5.73 20.97
CA THR A 80 -3.65 -4.28 20.96
C THR A 80 -4.18 -3.58 19.72
N ILE A 81 -4.49 -4.34 18.67
CA ILE A 81 -5.14 -3.87 17.45
C ILE A 81 -6.35 -4.77 17.22
N THR A 82 -7.54 -4.22 17.39
CA THR A 82 -8.79 -5.01 17.44
C THR A 82 -9.87 -4.39 16.57
N THR A 83 -10.70 -5.23 15.97
CA THR A 83 -11.96 -4.77 15.36
C THR A 83 -13.00 -4.56 16.47
N ALA A 84 -13.79 -3.50 16.38
CA ALA A 84 -14.92 -3.29 17.29
C ALA A 84 -15.90 -4.46 17.18
N GLU A 85 -16.33 -5.00 18.33
CA GLU A 85 -17.32 -6.09 18.33
C GLU A 85 -18.71 -5.57 17.95
N ARG A 86 -19.02 -4.37 18.41
CA ARG A 86 -20.30 -3.71 18.17
C ARG A 86 -20.18 -2.20 18.31
N VAL A 87 -20.99 -1.47 17.53
CA VAL A 87 -21.14 -0.02 17.58
C VAL A 87 -22.62 0.36 17.54
N ASP A 88 -22.99 1.48 18.17
CA ASP A 88 -24.33 2.08 18.02
C ASP A 88 -24.42 2.94 16.76
N SER A 89 -23.33 3.57 16.40
CA SER A 89 -23.09 4.28 15.14
C SER A 89 -21.59 4.41 14.92
N VAL A 90 -21.19 4.71 13.70
CA VAL A 90 -19.79 5.05 13.39
C VAL A 90 -19.75 6.17 12.37
N GLU A 91 -18.82 7.10 12.58
CA GLU A 91 -18.55 8.21 11.67
C GLU A 91 -17.08 8.20 11.29
N TYR A 92 -16.80 8.26 10.00
CA TYR A 92 -15.46 8.35 9.46
C TYR A 92 -15.22 9.69 8.81
N TRP A 93 -14.08 10.27 9.12
CA TRP A 93 -13.60 11.53 8.58
C TRP A 93 -12.28 11.31 7.85
N HIS A 94 -12.21 11.69 6.57
CA HIS A 94 -11.03 11.54 5.75
C HIS A 94 -10.51 12.90 5.33
N VAL A 95 -9.25 13.15 5.60
CA VAL A 95 -8.58 14.41 5.27
C VAL A 95 -7.88 14.28 3.93
N GLU A 96 -8.24 15.11 2.97
CA GLU A 96 -7.57 15.23 1.68
C GLU A 96 -6.66 16.44 1.67
N LEU A 97 -5.46 16.25 1.13
CA LEU A 97 -4.48 17.28 0.83
C LEU A 97 -4.41 17.52 -0.69
N ASP A 98 -3.56 18.44 -1.14
CA ASP A 98 -3.32 18.71 -2.57
C ASP A 98 -2.68 17.51 -3.30
N ARG A 99 -1.94 16.67 -2.59
CA ARG A 99 -1.46 15.34 -2.99
C ARG A 99 -1.57 14.37 -1.82
N HIS A 100 -1.63 13.09 -2.11
CA HIS A 100 -1.63 12.05 -1.08
C HIS A 100 -0.35 12.12 -0.23
N ASP A 101 -0.50 12.01 1.10
CA ASP A 101 0.61 12.10 2.04
C ASP A 101 0.29 11.35 3.34
N VAL A 102 1.25 11.28 4.25
CA VAL A 102 1.11 10.65 5.56
C VAL A 102 0.97 11.71 6.64
N LEU A 103 -0.14 11.66 7.37
CA LEU A 103 -0.49 12.51 8.49
C LEU A 103 -0.18 11.83 9.82
N LEU A 104 -0.16 12.61 10.91
CA LEU A 104 -0.04 12.11 12.27
C LEU A 104 -1.39 12.13 12.98
N ALA A 105 -2.06 10.97 13.06
CA ALA A 105 -3.28 10.77 13.83
C ALA A 105 -2.91 10.24 15.23
N GLU A 106 -3.12 11.04 16.28
CA GLU A 106 -2.65 10.71 17.64
C GLU A 106 -1.15 10.33 17.69
N GLY A 107 -0.34 10.96 16.83
CA GLY A 107 1.07 10.65 16.65
C GLY A 107 1.36 9.42 15.78
N ALA A 108 0.36 8.65 15.39
CA ALA A 108 0.52 7.50 14.51
C ALA A 108 0.51 7.94 13.03
N PRO A 109 1.50 7.48 12.23
CA PRO A 109 1.54 7.75 10.80
C PRO A 109 0.37 7.08 10.07
N SER A 110 -0.44 7.87 9.38
CA SER A 110 -1.73 7.48 8.84
C SER A 110 -1.96 8.17 7.50
N GLU A 111 -2.47 7.46 6.49
CA GLU A 111 -2.67 8.03 5.17
C GLU A 111 -3.64 9.21 5.17
N SER A 112 -3.43 10.20 4.30
CA SER A 112 -4.46 11.15 3.91
C SER A 112 -5.42 10.47 2.90
N PHE A 113 -6.53 11.12 2.56
CA PHE A 113 -7.42 10.59 1.53
C PHE A 113 -6.82 10.80 0.13
N VAL A 114 -6.90 9.76 -0.69
CA VAL A 114 -6.69 9.81 -2.14
C VAL A 114 -7.97 9.32 -2.83
N ASP A 115 -8.37 9.98 -3.90
CA ASP A 115 -9.56 9.58 -4.65
C ASP A 115 -9.21 8.48 -5.66
N ASP A 116 -9.44 7.26 -5.26
CA ASP A 116 -9.36 6.05 -6.09
C ASP A 116 -10.74 5.65 -6.67
N HIS A 117 -11.51 6.64 -7.08
CA HIS A 117 -12.93 6.55 -7.46
C HIS A 117 -13.87 6.32 -6.27
N SER A 118 -13.40 6.52 -5.04
CA SER A 118 -14.18 6.28 -3.82
C SER A 118 -14.86 7.54 -3.26
N ARG A 119 -14.57 8.73 -3.79
CA ARG A 119 -15.17 10.00 -3.32
C ARG A 119 -16.70 9.97 -3.29
N GLY A 120 -17.33 9.35 -4.28
CA GLY A 120 -18.79 9.21 -4.35
C GLY A 120 -19.43 8.46 -3.18
N MET A 121 -18.63 7.77 -2.36
CA MET A 121 -19.11 7.07 -1.17
C MET A 121 -19.30 7.98 0.04
N PHE A 122 -18.81 9.22 0.02
CA PHE A 122 -18.96 10.17 1.12
C PHE A 122 -20.28 10.93 1.02
N HIS A 123 -20.93 11.17 2.15
CA HIS A 123 -22.20 11.89 2.21
C HIS A 123 -22.09 13.32 1.68
N ASN A 124 -20.92 13.93 1.84
CA ASN A 124 -20.62 15.28 1.40
C ASN A 124 -19.75 15.34 0.13
N ALA A 125 -19.74 14.30 -0.69
CA ALA A 125 -18.95 14.26 -1.94
C ALA A 125 -19.22 15.46 -2.86
N HIS A 126 -20.46 15.94 -2.91
CA HIS A 126 -20.86 17.09 -3.70
C HIS A 126 -20.13 18.39 -3.32
N THR A 127 -19.69 18.53 -2.05
CA THR A 127 -18.96 19.74 -1.61
C THR A 127 -17.60 19.87 -2.29
N PHE A 128 -16.96 18.77 -2.64
CA PHE A 128 -15.70 18.80 -3.41
C PHE A 128 -15.92 19.40 -4.80
N ALA A 129 -16.93 18.97 -5.51
CA ALA A 129 -17.25 19.50 -6.84
C ALA A 129 -17.65 20.99 -6.78
N GLN A 130 -18.26 21.44 -5.69
CA GLN A 130 -18.56 22.86 -5.47
C GLN A 130 -17.31 23.70 -5.24
N LEU A 131 -16.34 23.17 -4.49
CA LEU A 131 -15.06 23.86 -4.19
C LEU A 131 -14.11 23.86 -5.39
N TYR A 132 -14.13 22.78 -6.18
CA TYR A 132 -13.17 22.52 -7.26
C TYR A 132 -13.89 22.06 -8.54
N PRO A 133 -14.75 22.92 -9.15
CA PRO A 133 -15.59 22.52 -10.29
C PRO A 133 -14.79 22.12 -11.54
N ASP A 134 -13.60 22.68 -11.69
CA ASP A 134 -12.75 22.48 -12.88
C ASP A 134 -11.66 21.41 -12.66
N THR A 135 -11.72 20.64 -11.54
CA THR A 135 -10.74 19.59 -11.30
C THR A 135 -11.06 18.39 -12.18
N PRO A 136 -10.19 18.01 -13.12
CA PRO A 136 -10.40 16.80 -13.91
C PRO A 136 -10.27 15.55 -13.06
N PRO A 137 -10.88 14.43 -13.45
CA PRO A 137 -10.57 13.13 -12.87
C PRO A 137 -9.05 12.87 -12.95
N GLN A 138 -8.47 12.47 -11.84
CA GLN A 138 -7.04 12.15 -11.74
C GLN A 138 -6.88 10.69 -11.36
N GLU A 139 -5.82 10.06 -11.82
CA GLU A 139 -5.41 8.76 -11.34
C GLU A 139 -4.96 8.87 -9.88
N ALA A 140 -5.33 7.88 -9.06
CA ALA A 140 -4.91 7.84 -7.67
C ALA A 140 -3.41 7.53 -7.58
N ILE A 141 -2.63 8.49 -7.11
CA ILE A 141 -1.20 8.32 -6.86
C ILE A 141 -0.97 8.25 -5.36
N TYR A 142 -0.58 7.08 -4.89
CA TYR A 142 -0.24 6.87 -3.49
C TYR A 142 1.17 7.40 -3.19
N CYS A 143 1.36 8.04 -2.03
CA CYS A 143 2.65 8.57 -1.59
C CYS A 143 3.67 7.49 -1.21
N ALA A 144 3.23 6.24 -1.05
CA ALA A 144 4.05 5.08 -0.76
C ALA A 144 3.36 3.81 -1.26
N PRO A 145 4.10 2.69 -1.42
CA PRO A 145 3.52 1.41 -1.82
C PRO A 145 2.42 0.98 -0.85
N ARG A 146 1.26 0.56 -1.40
CA ARG A 146 0.16 -0.01 -0.61
C ARG A 146 0.30 -1.53 -0.57
N VAL A 147 0.40 -2.09 0.65
CA VAL A 147 0.74 -3.49 0.88
C VAL A 147 -0.39 -4.18 1.63
N GLU A 148 -0.97 -5.22 1.04
CA GLU A 148 -2.06 -6.01 1.63
C GLU A 148 -1.64 -7.46 1.90
N SER A 149 -0.43 -7.86 1.49
CA SER A 149 0.10 -9.22 1.63
C SER A 149 1.64 -9.19 1.55
N GLY A 150 2.27 -10.34 1.78
CA GLY A 150 3.70 -10.51 1.57
C GLY A 150 4.58 -10.17 2.75
N TYR A 151 5.89 -10.17 2.49
CA TYR A 151 6.90 -10.13 3.53
C TYR A 151 6.86 -8.87 4.40
N VAL A 152 6.62 -7.70 3.82
CA VAL A 152 6.55 -6.44 4.58
C VAL A 152 5.39 -6.48 5.57
N LEU A 153 4.21 -6.97 5.13
CA LEU A 153 3.08 -7.18 6.03
C LEU A 153 3.38 -8.23 7.09
N GLU A 154 4.00 -9.35 6.73
CA GLU A 154 4.41 -10.39 7.70
C GLU A 154 5.38 -9.84 8.74
N ALA A 155 6.36 -9.04 8.33
CA ALA A 155 7.32 -8.40 9.22
C ALA A 155 6.65 -7.40 10.17
N ALA A 156 5.75 -6.56 9.65
CA ALA A 156 4.96 -5.63 10.46
C ALA A 156 4.10 -6.38 11.50
N ARG A 157 3.38 -7.42 11.08
CA ARG A 157 2.57 -8.27 11.98
C ARG A 157 3.40 -8.93 13.08
N ARG A 158 4.57 -9.43 12.75
CA ARG A 158 5.48 -10.04 13.74
C ARG A 158 5.90 -9.04 14.80
N ARG A 159 6.38 -7.87 14.40
CA ARG A 159 6.76 -6.80 15.33
C ARG A 159 5.59 -6.35 16.20
N LEU A 160 4.39 -6.22 15.64
CA LEU A 160 3.19 -5.86 16.39
C LEU A 160 2.73 -6.98 17.32
N ALA A 161 2.88 -8.24 16.94
CA ALA A 161 2.61 -9.39 17.81
C ALA A 161 3.59 -9.45 18.99
N GLU A 162 4.90 -9.28 18.73
CA GLU A 162 5.93 -9.21 19.77
C GLU A 162 5.62 -8.08 20.77
N ARG A 163 5.29 -6.89 20.26
CA ARG A 163 4.88 -5.75 21.09
C ARG A 163 3.63 -6.01 21.90
N ALA A 164 2.69 -6.79 21.39
CA ALA A 164 1.48 -7.21 22.09
C ALA A 164 1.68 -8.36 23.08
N GLY A 165 2.91 -8.89 23.21
CA GLY A 165 3.21 -10.07 24.03
C GLY A 165 2.62 -11.38 23.48
N LEU A 166 2.33 -11.43 22.18
CA LEU A 166 1.81 -12.60 21.49
C LEU A 166 2.96 -13.52 21.03
N PRO A 167 2.69 -14.83 20.86
CA PRO A 167 3.65 -15.72 20.21
C PRO A 167 4.02 -15.21 18.82
N VAL A 168 5.31 -15.05 18.57
CA VAL A 168 5.82 -14.59 17.29
C VAL A 168 6.18 -15.79 16.43
N PRO A 169 5.60 -15.96 15.23
CA PRO A 169 6.01 -17.03 14.31
C PRO A 169 7.49 -16.96 13.99
N ALA A 170 8.15 -18.10 13.83
CA ALA A 170 9.54 -18.16 13.41
C ALA A 170 9.74 -17.35 12.10
N ALA A 171 10.88 -16.67 11.98
CA ALA A 171 11.21 -15.99 10.74
C ALA A 171 11.38 -17.02 9.63
N ARG A 172 10.86 -16.73 8.44
CA ARG A 172 11.14 -17.53 7.24
C ARG A 172 12.64 -17.49 6.95
N VAL A 173 13.23 -18.64 6.69
CA VAL A 173 14.59 -18.72 6.16
C VAL A 173 14.47 -18.73 4.64
N PHE A 174 15.11 -17.78 3.98
CA PHE A 174 15.12 -17.69 2.52
C PHE A 174 16.31 -18.44 1.94
N GLY A 175 16.07 -19.14 0.84
CA GLY A 175 17.09 -19.84 0.07
C GLY A 175 17.68 -18.97 -1.06
N PRO A 176 18.58 -19.56 -1.85
CA PRO A 176 19.01 -18.93 -3.09
C PRO A 176 17.81 -18.59 -3.98
N LEU A 177 17.81 -17.36 -4.49
CA LEU A 177 16.78 -16.87 -5.39
C LEU A 177 17.20 -17.15 -6.84
N ARG A 178 16.28 -17.65 -7.66
CA ARG A 178 16.42 -17.69 -9.10
C ARG A 178 15.24 -17.01 -9.76
N GLY A 179 15.47 -16.33 -10.88
CA GLY A 179 14.43 -15.60 -11.58
C GLY A 179 14.95 -14.88 -12.80
N SER A 180 14.05 -14.24 -13.52
CA SER A 180 14.34 -13.44 -14.70
C SER A 180 13.30 -12.31 -14.83
N ILE A 181 13.73 -11.18 -15.36
CA ILE A 181 12.84 -10.20 -15.96
C ILE A 181 12.80 -10.52 -17.46
N ASP A 182 11.70 -11.09 -17.93
CA ASP A 182 11.58 -11.56 -19.30
C ASP A 182 11.25 -10.40 -20.25
N ARG A 183 10.51 -9.40 -19.74
CA ARG A 183 10.03 -8.29 -20.53
C ARG A 183 9.81 -7.04 -19.67
N CYS A 184 10.13 -5.89 -20.24
CA CYS A 184 9.81 -4.58 -19.68
C CYS A 184 9.35 -3.71 -20.85
N ASP A 185 8.04 -3.56 -21.00
CA ASP A 185 7.42 -2.85 -22.12
C ASP A 185 6.93 -1.48 -21.66
N THR A 186 7.11 -0.48 -22.48
CA THR A 186 6.50 0.85 -22.30
C THR A 186 5.33 1.00 -23.26
N ASP A 187 4.16 1.31 -22.77
CA ASP A 187 2.97 1.56 -23.59
C ASP A 187 3.01 2.97 -24.23
N ALA A 188 2.02 3.24 -25.08
CA ALA A 188 1.93 4.52 -25.80
C ALA A 188 1.67 5.73 -24.88
N GLN A 189 1.23 5.51 -23.65
CA GLN A 189 0.96 6.50 -22.62
C GLN A 189 2.15 6.68 -21.67
N GLY A 190 3.20 5.85 -21.77
CA GLY A 190 4.38 5.88 -20.93
C GLY A 190 4.29 4.95 -19.70
N GLY A 191 3.20 4.18 -19.55
CA GLY A 191 3.09 3.16 -18.53
C GLY A 191 4.08 2.00 -18.79
N VAL A 192 4.78 1.55 -17.75
CA VAL A 192 5.78 0.47 -17.87
C VAL A 192 5.23 -0.81 -17.29
N THR A 193 5.20 -1.88 -18.08
CA THR A 193 4.82 -3.23 -17.63
C THR A 193 6.06 -4.10 -17.51
N VAL A 194 6.30 -4.60 -16.30
CA VAL A 194 7.39 -5.52 -15.96
C VAL A 194 6.84 -6.92 -15.82
N VAL A 195 7.38 -7.87 -16.60
CA VAL A 195 6.96 -9.27 -16.59
C VAL A 195 8.18 -10.15 -16.35
N GLY A 196 8.03 -11.16 -15.51
CA GLY A 196 9.11 -12.09 -15.21
C GLY A 196 8.65 -13.23 -14.32
N TRP A 197 9.62 -13.88 -13.70
CA TRP A 197 9.37 -14.96 -12.75
C TRP A 197 10.45 -14.99 -11.66
N ALA A 198 10.12 -15.56 -10.49
CA ALA A 198 11.05 -15.77 -9.39
C ALA A 198 10.66 -16.98 -8.57
N GLN A 199 11.66 -17.75 -8.11
CA GLN A 199 11.50 -18.89 -7.21
C GLN A 199 12.56 -18.87 -6.11
N ASP A 200 12.13 -19.06 -4.86
CA ASP A 200 13.01 -19.31 -3.72
C ASP A 200 13.30 -20.81 -3.63
N LEU A 201 14.57 -21.21 -3.71
CA LEU A 201 14.93 -22.63 -3.70
C LEU A 201 14.74 -23.32 -2.35
N ALA A 202 14.62 -22.57 -1.24
CA ALA A 202 14.22 -23.13 0.05
C ALA A 202 12.71 -23.34 0.17
N HIS A 203 11.92 -22.65 -0.67
CA HIS A 203 10.47 -22.72 -0.72
C HIS A 203 9.98 -22.85 -2.16
N PRO A 204 10.30 -23.98 -2.84
CA PRO A 204 10.13 -24.12 -4.29
C PRO A 204 8.67 -24.05 -4.76
N ASP A 205 7.70 -24.29 -3.87
CA ASP A 205 6.28 -24.27 -4.18
C ASP A 205 5.59 -22.99 -3.63
N GLY A 206 6.36 -22.10 -2.97
CA GLY A 206 5.84 -20.87 -2.39
C GLY A 206 5.99 -19.66 -3.32
N PRO A 207 5.03 -18.73 -3.33
CA PRO A 207 5.17 -17.49 -4.07
C PRO A 207 6.29 -16.62 -3.47
N VAL A 208 7.04 -15.94 -4.31
CA VAL A 208 8.05 -14.97 -3.91
C VAL A 208 7.43 -13.58 -3.92
N CYS A 209 7.51 -12.86 -2.80
CA CYS A 209 7.17 -11.44 -2.74
C CYS A 209 8.34 -10.63 -3.29
N LEU A 210 8.06 -9.76 -4.24
CA LEU A 210 9.01 -8.94 -4.97
C LEU A 210 8.73 -7.47 -4.78
N ASP A 211 9.78 -6.69 -4.50
CA ASP A 211 9.76 -5.23 -4.60
C ASP A 211 10.15 -4.83 -6.03
N VAL A 212 9.38 -3.94 -6.62
CA VAL A 212 9.77 -3.23 -7.84
C VAL A 212 10.31 -1.86 -7.43
N VAL A 213 11.53 -1.60 -7.82
CA VAL A 213 12.30 -0.42 -7.41
C VAL A 213 12.59 0.43 -8.62
N ILE A 214 12.27 1.72 -8.55
CA ILE A 214 12.65 2.74 -9.55
C ILE A 214 13.63 3.69 -8.89
N ASP A 215 14.82 3.83 -9.48
CA ASP A 215 15.87 4.75 -9.02
C ASP A 215 16.16 4.64 -7.51
N GLY A 216 16.19 3.40 -7.01
CA GLY A 216 16.46 3.09 -5.62
C GLY A 216 15.25 3.16 -4.67
N THR A 217 14.07 3.59 -5.15
CA THR A 217 12.85 3.69 -4.35
C THR A 217 11.90 2.54 -4.66
N VAL A 218 11.41 1.83 -3.64
CA VAL A 218 10.37 0.81 -3.81
C VAL A 218 9.06 1.53 -4.18
N VAL A 219 8.54 1.22 -5.37
CA VAL A 219 7.32 1.85 -5.90
C VAL A 219 6.13 0.90 -5.93
N ALA A 220 6.38 -0.40 -5.92
CA ALA A 220 5.31 -1.39 -5.92
C ALA A 220 5.82 -2.75 -5.41
N GLN A 221 4.87 -3.62 -5.06
CA GLN A 221 5.13 -5.02 -4.75
C GLN A 221 4.31 -5.93 -5.67
N ALA A 222 4.86 -7.09 -5.99
CA ALA A 222 4.21 -8.13 -6.77
C ALA A 222 4.48 -9.50 -6.16
N PHE A 223 3.56 -10.45 -6.36
CA PHE A 223 3.78 -11.85 -6.09
C PHE A 223 4.10 -12.60 -7.35
N ALA A 224 5.19 -13.38 -7.31
CA ALA A 224 5.51 -14.38 -8.33
C ALA A 224 4.67 -15.63 -8.07
N GLU A 225 3.38 -15.59 -8.48
CA GLU A 225 2.37 -16.64 -8.21
C GLU A 225 1.53 -17.00 -9.44
N ARG A 226 1.72 -16.28 -10.55
CA ARG A 226 0.97 -16.54 -11.78
C ARG A 226 1.48 -17.80 -12.46
N TYR A 227 0.55 -18.63 -12.94
CA TYR A 227 0.88 -19.82 -13.70
C TYR A 227 1.43 -19.48 -15.09
N ARG A 228 2.49 -20.21 -15.47
CA ARG A 228 3.05 -20.23 -16.82
C ARG A 228 3.49 -21.64 -17.17
N ALA A 229 2.94 -22.15 -18.29
CA ALA A 229 3.18 -23.52 -18.72
C ALA A 229 4.66 -23.81 -19.12
N ASP A 230 5.37 -22.79 -19.60
CA ASP A 230 6.80 -22.91 -19.91
C ASP A 230 7.65 -23.10 -18.65
N LEU A 231 7.30 -22.44 -17.53
CA LEU A 231 7.99 -22.63 -16.25
C LEU A 231 7.77 -24.04 -15.70
N GLU A 232 6.54 -24.56 -15.76
CA GLU A 232 6.24 -25.94 -15.40
C GLU A 232 7.03 -26.92 -16.28
N GLY A 233 7.04 -26.68 -17.59
CA GLY A 233 7.73 -27.52 -18.57
C GLY A 233 9.25 -27.63 -18.37
N ILE A 234 9.90 -26.64 -17.77
CA ILE A 234 11.32 -26.62 -17.42
C ILE A 234 11.62 -26.98 -15.96
N GLY A 235 10.61 -27.42 -15.21
CA GLY A 235 10.74 -27.88 -13.82
C GLY A 235 10.89 -26.76 -12.78
N ILE A 236 10.27 -25.63 -13.01
CA ILE A 236 10.17 -24.56 -12.01
C ILE A 236 8.87 -24.74 -11.23
N GLY A 237 8.95 -25.54 -10.15
CA GLY A 237 7.81 -25.86 -9.29
C GLY A 237 6.59 -26.36 -10.07
N ASP A 238 5.43 -25.88 -9.71
CA ASP A 238 4.14 -26.11 -10.38
C ASP A 238 3.83 -25.08 -11.49
N GLY A 239 4.83 -24.32 -11.93
CA GLY A 239 4.68 -23.24 -12.91
C GLY A 239 4.08 -21.94 -12.35
N ARG A 240 3.73 -21.87 -11.06
CA ARG A 240 3.15 -20.68 -10.41
C ARG A 240 4.20 -19.79 -9.78
N HIS A 241 5.10 -19.27 -10.63
CA HIS A 241 6.22 -18.44 -10.20
C HIS A 241 6.38 -17.17 -11.05
N ALA A 242 5.42 -16.86 -11.93
CA ALA A 242 5.46 -15.67 -12.76
C ALA A 242 4.80 -14.48 -12.09
N PHE A 243 5.24 -13.28 -12.47
CA PHE A 243 4.61 -12.01 -12.11
C PHE A 243 4.42 -11.12 -13.34
N SER A 244 3.48 -10.20 -13.25
CA SER A 244 3.28 -9.12 -14.21
C SER A 244 2.71 -7.93 -13.46
N LEU A 245 3.38 -6.80 -13.53
CA LEU A 245 3.01 -5.57 -12.88
C LEU A 245 3.11 -4.41 -13.85
N THR A 246 2.05 -3.61 -13.95
CA THR A 246 2.06 -2.35 -14.70
C THR A 246 2.24 -1.21 -13.71
N LEU A 247 3.26 -0.40 -13.96
CA LEU A 247 3.57 0.80 -13.17
C LEU A 247 2.81 1.98 -13.73
N PRO A 248 2.24 2.86 -12.88
CA PRO A 248 1.60 4.08 -13.32
C PRO A 248 2.53 4.98 -14.14
N GLU A 249 2.01 5.59 -15.20
CA GLU A 249 2.73 6.52 -16.06
C GLU A 249 3.44 7.64 -15.28
N ALA A 250 2.80 8.16 -14.23
CA ALA A 250 3.36 9.20 -13.38
C ALA A 250 4.73 8.86 -12.76
N LEU A 251 5.05 7.57 -12.62
CA LEU A 251 6.33 7.11 -12.06
C LEU A 251 7.43 6.98 -13.11
N THR A 252 7.08 7.07 -14.40
CA THR A 252 8.00 6.80 -15.53
C THR A 252 8.07 7.94 -16.56
N GLN A 253 7.40 9.06 -16.30
CA GLN A 253 7.27 10.18 -17.26
C GLN A 253 8.55 11.00 -17.49
N HIS A 254 9.53 11.00 -16.59
CA HIS A 254 10.62 11.97 -16.59
C HIS A 254 11.99 11.27 -16.60
N GLY A 255 12.64 11.23 -17.76
CA GLY A 255 14.01 10.76 -17.92
C GLY A 255 14.15 9.23 -18.04
N PRO A 256 15.37 8.74 -18.27
CA PRO A 256 15.65 7.33 -18.18
C PRO A 256 15.59 6.91 -16.71
N HIS A 257 14.95 5.75 -16.45
CA HIS A 257 14.82 5.18 -15.11
C HIS A 257 15.55 3.85 -15.01
N THR A 258 16.09 3.58 -13.83
CA THR A 258 16.63 2.27 -13.48
C THR A 258 15.55 1.47 -12.76
N ILE A 259 15.14 0.35 -13.34
CA ILE A 259 14.16 -0.56 -12.74
C ILE A 259 14.87 -1.81 -12.25
N GLU A 260 14.69 -2.12 -10.98
CA GLU A 260 15.14 -3.34 -10.33
C GLU A 260 13.94 -4.11 -9.80
N VAL A 261 14.05 -5.44 -9.84
CA VAL A 261 13.11 -6.33 -9.17
C VAL A 261 13.90 -7.22 -8.23
N ARG A 262 13.53 -7.18 -6.96
CA ARG A 262 14.26 -7.88 -5.90
C ARG A 262 13.30 -8.55 -4.91
N ARG A 263 13.74 -9.62 -4.25
CA ARG A 263 12.95 -10.24 -3.19
C ARG A 263 12.78 -9.26 -2.02
N SER A 264 11.54 -8.98 -1.62
CA SER A 264 11.23 -8.03 -0.55
C SER A 264 11.84 -8.40 0.79
N ALA A 265 12.08 -9.69 1.02
CA ALA A 265 12.57 -10.22 2.28
C ALA A 265 14.00 -9.78 2.66
N ASP A 266 14.88 -9.71 1.68
CA ASP A 266 16.32 -9.52 1.89
C ASP A 266 16.99 -8.65 0.82
N GLY A 267 16.20 -8.13 -0.12
CA GLY A 267 16.69 -7.30 -1.22
C GLY A 267 17.46 -8.08 -2.29
N ALA A 268 17.43 -9.43 -2.29
CA ALA A 268 18.11 -10.23 -3.29
C ALA A 268 17.53 -9.95 -4.69
N PRO A 269 18.34 -9.48 -5.66
CA PRO A 269 17.85 -9.18 -7.00
C PRO A 269 17.52 -10.48 -7.76
N ILE A 270 16.47 -10.45 -8.59
CA ILE A 270 16.13 -11.57 -9.47
C ILE A 270 16.93 -11.56 -10.78
N ALA A 271 17.38 -10.37 -11.20
CA ALA A 271 18.17 -10.14 -12.41
C ALA A 271 18.95 -8.82 -12.29
N ALA A 272 19.75 -8.51 -13.30
CA ALA A 272 20.39 -7.19 -13.42
C ALA A 272 19.33 -6.09 -13.59
N ALA A 273 19.63 -4.90 -13.09
CA ALA A 273 18.77 -3.72 -13.26
C ALA A 273 18.57 -3.38 -14.75
N LEU A 274 17.36 -2.96 -15.08
CA LEU A 274 17.00 -2.54 -16.45
C LEU A 274 17.01 -1.02 -16.56
N GLN A 275 17.50 -0.50 -17.70
CA GLN A 275 17.36 0.91 -18.06
C GLN A 275 16.16 1.07 -18.97
N VAL A 276 15.19 1.91 -18.55
CA VAL A 276 14.01 2.25 -19.34
C VAL A 276 14.12 3.70 -19.79
N ALA A 277 14.08 3.93 -21.09
CA ALA A 277 14.10 5.28 -21.65
C ALA A 277 12.79 6.01 -21.32
N ALA A 278 12.86 7.34 -21.22
CA ALA A 278 11.65 8.15 -21.18
C ALA A 278 10.83 7.96 -22.47
N PRO A 279 9.47 7.99 -22.39
CA PRO A 279 8.65 7.94 -23.59
C PRO A 279 8.99 9.10 -24.51
N GLU A 280 9.14 8.82 -25.81
CA GLU A 280 9.34 9.86 -26.81
C GLU A 280 8.09 10.75 -26.88
N ARG A 281 8.22 12.00 -26.44
CA ARG A 281 7.16 12.97 -26.65
C ARG A 281 7.08 13.30 -28.14
N HIS A 282 6.11 12.76 -28.85
CA HIS A 282 5.76 13.30 -30.14
C HIS A 282 5.28 14.76 -29.92
N ALA A 283 6.11 15.70 -30.34
CA ALA A 283 5.69 17.09 -30.41
C ALA A 283 4.48 17.19 -31.36
N ALA A 284 3.34 17.60 -30.82
CA ALA A 284 2.13 17.88 -31.57
C ALA A 284 2.25 19.19 -32.35
#